data_51eabc356b0db126b774e9383379d42f
#
_entry.id   51eabc356b0db126b774e9383379d42f
#
_cell.length_a   1.000
_cell.length_b   1.000
_cell.length_c   1.000
_cell.angle_alpha   90.00
_cell.angle_beta   90.00
_cell.angle_gamma   90.00
#
_symmetry.space_group_name_H-M   'P 1'
#
loop_
_entity.id
_entity.type
_entity.pdbx_description
1 polymer ?
#
loop_
_entity_poly.entity_id
_entity_poly.type
_entity_poly.pdbx_seq_one_letter_code
_entity_poly.pdbx_strand_id
1 'polypeptide(L)'
;MHKFEINTDFLLDDKPIQILSGAIHYFRVPKDDWYHSLYNLKALGFNTVETYIPWNYHEPREEHFEFSGEKDIQYFIQLAEELGLYVIIRPSPFICAEWEFGGLPSWLLKYKDMRIRSSDQRFIGKVDRYYAQLFKILKPLQIDHNGPIIMMQIENEYGSFGEDKSYLNMIKDLMIKHGTTVPLFTSDGGWAQTLRAGSMAEGHILPTANFGSKTDINFQNLKSFHDEFQKKWPLMCMEFWDGWFNRWGDDIIKRESDDLIAEVRTAVQQGHINLYMFHGGTNYGFWNGCSARGSVDLPQITSYDYDAPLNEMGNPTQKYYDLQKMLKEEIPHIEQAEPLIKDFIELKHIQLQDKVSLFNVLDEISYKTTSKYPETMEETGDGLGYMLYRTKVHKDSPVEKFRIVDARDRVKMYIDGEHVYTAYQQEIGDAFEAELQSEEPQIDILVENMGRVNYGYKLLASTQRKGLGQGLMQDLHFVQDYEQFHIQLEQLNKEHFEEEWIKDTPAFYRYVFMLNEANNTHIDVSAFSKGVVLVNGVNIGRYWNVGPTASLYISKTLLHEGENEIIIFDTEGTYNQEINLVKKPKFIQKKGEI
;
A
#
# COMPACT_ATOMS: atom_id res chain seq x y z
N MET A 1 4.82 13.92 33.87
CA MET A 1 4.19 12.68 33.39
C MET A 1 2.76 13.07 33.06
N HIS A 2 2.44 13.06 31.78
CA HIS A 2 1.10 13.40 31.29
C HIS A 2 0.20 12.17 31.36
N LYS A 3 -1.12 12.40 31.37
CA LYS A 3 -2.11 11.32 31.45
C LYS A 3 -3.19 11.56 30.42
N PHE A 4 -3.51 10.54 29.63
CA PHE A 4 -4.64 10.55 28.71
C PHE A 4 -5.66 9.51 29.12
N GLU A 5 -6.92 9.89 29.20
CA GLU A 5 -8.02 9.01 29.64
C GLU A 5 -9.24 9.13 28.74
N ILE A 6 -10.01 8.05 28.69
CA ILE A 6 -11.30 7.97 28.01
C ILE A 6 -12.38 7.80 29.08
N ASN A 7 -13.16 8.84 29.30
CA ASN A 7 -14.30 8.83 30.21
C ASN A 7 -15.60 9.16 29.44
N THR A 8 -16.33 10.17 29.88
CA THR A 8 -17.44 10.76 29.10
C THR A 8 -16.94 11.65 27.96
N ASP A 9 -15.66 12.00 28.01
CA ASP A 9 -14.91 12.72 26.98
C ASP A 9 -13.46 12.21 26.97
N PHE A 10 -12.68 12.60 25.99
CA PHE A 10 -11.24 12.46 26.03
C PHE A 10 -10.66 13.49 26.99
N LEU A 11 -9.82 13.05 27.91
CA LEU A 11 -9.19 13.90 28.91
C LEU A 11 -7.66 13.84 28.78
N LEU A 12 -7.02 15.01 28.73
CA LEU A 12 -5.59 15.17 28.85
C LEU A 12 -5.30 15.94 30.15
N ASP A 13 -4.59 15.30 31.09
CA ASP A 13 -4.32 15.88 32.42
C ASP A 13 -5.60 16.40 33.10
N ASP A 14 -6.64 15.55 33.13
CA ASP A 14 -7.97 15.80 33.67
C ASP A 14 -8.79 16.93 32.96
N LYS A 15 -8.30 17.43 31.81
CA LYS A 15 -9.00 18.47 31.03
C LYS A 15 -9.54 17.88 29.72
N PRO A 16 -10.78 18.22 29.36
CA PRO A 16 -11.34 17.81 28.07
C PRO A 16 -10.47 18.28 26.91
N ILE A 17 -10.25 17.39 25.93
CA ILE A 17 -9.57 17.69 24.69
C ILE A 17 -10.41 17.19 23.51
N GLN A 18 -10.66 18.06 22.54
CA GLN A 18 -11.22 17.63 21.27
C GLN A 18 -10.10 17.09 20.38
N ILE A 19 -10.23 15.87 19.91
CA ILE A 19 -9.28 15.25 18.97
C ILE A 19 -9.67 15.67 17.55
N LEU A 20 -8.79 16.46 16.94
CA LEU A 20 -8.80 16.82 15.52
C LEU A 20 -7.56 16.17 14.90
N SER A 21 -7.74 15.03 14.29
CA SER A 21 -6.68 14.17 13.79
C SER A 21 -6.75 14.02 12.27
N GLY A 22 -5.60 13.78 11.66
CA GLY A 22 -5.49 13.40 10.25
C GLY A 22 -4.52 12.25 10.05
N ALA A 23 -4.87 11.33 9.15
CA ALA A 23 -4.06 10.18 8.80
C ALA A 23 -2.95 10.58 7.82
N ILE A 24 -1.71 10.27 8.19
CA ILE A 24 -0.53 10.36 7.34
C ILE A 24 0.22 9.04 7.47
N HIS A 25 0.34 8.32 6.37
CA HIS A 25 1.05 7.05 6.35
C HIS A 25 2.54 7.30 6.03
N TYR A 26 3.41 7.23 7.06
CA TYR A 26 4.87 7.43 6.88
C TYR A 26 5.45 6.49 5.81
N PHE A 27 4.88 5.32 5.62
CA PHE A 27 5.29 4.32 4.63
C PHE A 27 4.84 4.64 3.19
N ARG A 28 4.10 5.74 2.97
CA ARG A 28 3.65 6.27 1.67
C ARG A 28 4.23 7.64 1.34
N VAL A 29 5.03 8.20 2.23
CA VAL A 29 5.65 9.52 2.09
C VAL A 29 7.16 9.36 2.34
N PRO A 30 8.05 9.86 1.48
CA PRO A 30 9.48 9.81 1.74
C PRO A 30 9.85 10.45 3.09
N LYS A 31 10.83 9.87 3.78
CA LYS A 31 11.22 10.29 5.13
C LYS A 31 11.49 11.80 5.23
N ASP A 32 12.21 12.36 4.25
CA ASP A 32 12.56 13.78 4.25
C ASP A 32 11.37 14.72 3.98
N ASP A 33 10.23 14.16 3.55
CA ASP A 33 8.97 14.88 3.34
C ASP A 33 8.01 14.78 4.54
N TRP A 34 8.31 13.99 5.58
CA TRP A 34 7.43 13.83 6.75
C TRP A 34 7.18 15.14 7.48
N TYR A 35 8.23 15.96 7.63
CA TYR A 35 8.07 17.30 8.25
C TYR A 35 7.04 18.15 7.50
N HIS A 36 7.12 18.20 6.18
CA HIS A 36 6.20 18.97 5.34
C HIS A 36 4.73 18.56 5.57
N SER A 37 4.45 17.26 5.57
CA SER A 37 3.09 16.73 5.75
C SER A 37 2.58 16.97 7.18
N LEU A 38 3.39 16.73 8.19
CA LEU A 38 3.06 16.96 9.60
C LEU A 38 2.87 18.44 9.90
N TYR A 39 3.73 19.30 9.35
CA TYR A 39 3.59 20.75 9.50
C TYR A 39 2.26 21.23 8.89
N ASN A 40 1.89 20.77 7.70
CA ASN A 40 0.66 21.17 7.05
C ASN A 40 -0.59 20.68 7.81
N LEU A 41 -0.51 19.54 8.50
CA LEU A 41 -1.56 19.10 9.41
C LEU A 41 -1.71 20.05 10.61
N LYS A 42 -0.59 20.44 11.21
CA LYS A 42 -0.58 21.43 12.31
C LYS A 42 -1.07 22.79 11.85
N ALA A 43 -0.63 23.25 10.67
CA ALA A 43 -1.02 24.52 10.08
C ALA A 43 -2.53 24.60 9.76
N LEU A 44 -3.18 23.47 9.45
CA LEU A 44 -4.63 23.39 9.32
C LEU A 44 -5.36 23.71 10.64
N GLY A 45 -4.70 23.48 11.78
CA GLY A 45 -5.25 23.65 13.12
C GLY A 45 -5.50 22.33 13.84
N PHE A 46 -5.12 21.20 13.26
CA PHE A 46 -5.24 19.89 13.88
C PHE A 46 -4.20 19.68 14.97
N ASN A 47 -4.52 18.85 15.95
CA ASN A 47 -3.69 18.62 17.13
C ASN A 47 -3.13 17.19 17.20
N THR A 48 -3.55 16.31 16.30
CA THR A 48 -3.21 14.89 16.34
C THR A 48 -2.94 14.36 14.93
N VAL A 49 -1.93 13.49 14.81
CA VAL A 49 -1.70 12.68 13.62
C VAL A 49 -1.99 11.22 13.94
N GLU A 50 -2.59 10.52 13.01
CA GLU A 50 -2.78 9.07 13.06
C GLU A 50 -1.91 8.39 11.99
N THR A 51 -1.35 7.24 12.33
CA THR A 51 -0.76 6.36 11.34
C THR A 51 -1.01 4.89 11.67
N TYR A 52 -1.17 4.09 10.62
CA TYR A 52 -1.00 2.65 10.70
C TYR A 52 0.48 2.26 10.74
N ILE A 53 0.77 1.04 11.19
CA ILE A 53 2.09 0.42 11.08
C ILE A 53 1.92 -0.91 10.37
N PRO A 54 2.31 -1.03 9.07
CA PRO A 54 2.16 -2.27 8.33
C PRO A 54 3.17 -3.33 8.80
N TRP A 55 2.69 -4.48 9.22
CA TRP A 55 3.56 -5.57 9.66
C TRP A 55 4.49 -6.05 8.53
N ASN A 56 3.97 -6.24 7.30
CA ASN A 56 4.77 -6.69 6.16
C ASN A 56 5.87 -5.72 5.74
N TYR A 57 5.72 -4.43 6.04
CA TYR A 57 6.73 -3.41 5.75
C TYR A 57 7.93 -3.51 6.69
N HIS A 58 7.69 -3.91 7.94
CA HIS A 58 8.71 -4.03 8.99
C HIS A 58 9.26 -5.45 9.17
N GLU A 59 8.54 -6.47 8.71
CA GLU A 59 8.99 -7.88 8.68
C GLU A 59 8.73 -8.45 7.27
N PRO A 60 9.42 -7.93 6.22
CA PRO A 60 9.20 -8.38 4.83
C PRO A 60 9.58 -9.85 4.63
N ARG A 61 10.50 -10.37 5.42
CA ARG A 61 10.85 -11.79 5.53
C ARG A 61 10.71 -12.22 6.97
N GLU A 62 10.28 -13.44 7.18
CA GLU A 62 10.06 -13.98 8.52
C GLU A 62 11.32 -13.85 9.39
N GLU A 63 11.17 -13.25 10.57
CA GLU A 63 12.23 -12.95 11.55
C GLU A 63 13.28 -11.91 11.13
N HIS A 64 13.06 -11.20 10.02
CA HIS A 64 13.90 -10.09 9.58
C HIS A 64 13.16 -8.76 9.76
N PHE A 65 13.56 -8.01 10.79
CA PHE A 65 12.90 -6.78 11.19
C PHE A 65 13.67 -5.54 10.75
N GLU A 66 12.96 -4.57 10.20
CA GLU A 66 13.52 -3.34 9.65
C GLU A 66 12.77 -2.11 10.20
N PHE A 67 13.47 -1.24 10.93
CA PHE A 67 12.93 -0.01 11.54
C PHE A 67 13.84 1.20 11.31
N SER A 68 14.59 1.25 10.22
CA SER A 68 15.51 2.34 9.88
C SER A 68 15.24 2.89 8.48
N GLY A 69 15.84 4.04 8.16
CA GLY A 69 15.63 4.71 6.88
C GLY A 69 14.18 5.14 6.69
N GLU A 70 13.58 4.80 5.56
CA GLU A 70 12.15 5.06 5.26
C GLU A 70 11.19 4.32 6.23
N LYS A 71 11.67 3.34 6.99
CA LYS A 71 10.91 2.53 7.95
C LYS A 71 11.06 3.01 9.40
N ASP A 72 11.63 4.19 9.63
CA ASP A 72 11.93 4.75 10.95
C ASP A 72 10.69 5.38 11.60
N ILE A 73 9.76 4.53 12.07
CA ILE A 73 8.55 4.96 12.76
C ILE A 73 8.84 5.77 14.04
N GLN A 74 9.96 5.47 14.72
CA GLN A 74 10.36 6.23 15.91
C GLN A 74 10.59 7.71 15.56
N TYR A 75 11.34 7.97 14.51
CA TYR A 75 11.61 9.33 14.06
C TYR A 75 10.33 10.06 13.60
N PHE A 76 9.43 9.36 12.89
CA PHE A 76 8.14 9.94 12.49
C PHE A 76 7.33 10.41 13.72
N ILE A 77 7.25 9.59 14.77
CA ILE A 77 6.54 9.92 16.01
C ILE A 77 7.21 11.09 16.74
N GLN A 78 8.55 11.08 16.84
CA GLN A 78 9.32 12.17 17.46
C GLN A 78 9.14 13.49 16.70
N LEU A 79 9.12 13.46 15.39
CA LEU A 79 8.90 14.63 14.55
C LEU A 79 7.49 15.23 14.74
N ALA A 80 6.48 14.37 14.91
CA ALA A 80 5.14 14.82 15.27
C ALA A 80 5.14 15.52 16.65
N GLU A 81 5.85 14.97 17.64
CA GLU A 81 6.01 15.55 18.97
C GLU A 81 6.68 16.93 18.91
N GLU A 82 7.77 17.06 18.15
CA GLU A 82 8.47 18.35 17.95
C GLU A 82 7.57 19.44 17.38
N LEU A 83 6.61 19.06 16.53
CA LEU A 83 5.59 19.96 15.98
C LEU A 83 4.39 20.19 16.92
N GLY A 84 4.40 19.60 18.11
CA GLY A 84 3.32 19.70 19.08
C GLY A 84 2.05 18.96 18.68
N LEU A 85 2.19 17.85 17.94
CA LEU A 85 1.10 16.93 17.58
C LEU A 85 1.08 15.75 18.54
N TYR A 86 -0.10 15.36 19.00
CA TYR A 86 -0.33 14.03 19.58
C TYR A 86 -0.36 12.98 18.49
N VAL A 87 -0.21 11.71 18.88
CA VAL A 87 -0.15 10.59 17.94
C VAL A 87 -1.13 9.50 18.35
N ILE A 88 -1.91 9.03 17.37
CA ILE A 88 -2.72 7.81 17.48
C ILE A 88 -2.02 6.74 16.66
N ILE A 89 -1.77 5.58 17.26
CA ILE A 89 -1.12 4.44 16.61
C ILE A 89 -2.13 3.33 16.37
N ARG A 90 -2.11 2.79 15.14
CA ARG A 90 -2.90 1.62 14.73
C ARG A 90 -1.93 0.52 14.30
N PRO A 91 -1.43 -0.30 15.27
CA PRO A 91 -0.17 -1.04 15.11
C PRO A 91 -0.29 -2.41 14.42
N SER A 92 -1.39 -2.76 13.80
CA SER A 92 -1.57 -4.08 13.18
C SER A 92 -2.18 -5.12 14.16
N PRO A 93 -2.25 -6.43 13.84
CA PRO A 93 -1.57 -7.14 12.74
C PRO A 93 -2.13 -6.88 11.33
N PHE A 94 -3.37 -6.45 11.20
CA PHE A 94 -4.02 -6.12 9.94
C PHE A 94 -4.40 -4.64 9.93
N ILE A 95 -4.20 -3.96 8.80
CA ILE A 95 -4.47 -2.53 8.66
C ILE A 95 -5.45 -2.19 7.53
N CYS A 96 -5.76 -3.10 6.62
CA CYS A 96 -6.48 -2.82 5.38
C CYS A 96 -5.75 -1.79 4.50
N ALA A 97 -6.10 -0.53 4.60
CA ALA A 97 -5.42 0.67 4.10
C ALA A 97 -5.03 0.64 2.61
N GLU A 98 -5.70 -0.17 1.79
CA GLU A 98 -5.34 -0.39 0.37
C GLU A 98 -3.83 -0.67 0.19
N TRP A 99 -3.24 -1.28 1.21
CA TRP A 99 -1.85 -1.73 1.27
C TRP A 99 -1.77 -3.22 0.99
N GLU A 100 -0.67 -3.65 0.42
CA GLU A 100 -0.45 -5.04 0.01
C GLU A 100 -0.85 -6.02 1.14
N PHE A 101 -1.75 -6.94 0.87
CA PHE A 101 -2.29 -7.94 1.79
C PHE A 101 -2.86 -7.36 3.12
N GLY A 102 -3.30 -6.10 3.09
CA GLY A 102 -3.80 -5.41 4.29
C GLY A 102 -2.76 -5.28 5.40
N GLY A 103 -1.48 -5.24 5.06
CA GLY A 103 -0.36 -5.14 5.97
C GLY A 103 0.13 -6.48 6.56
N LEU A 104 -0.55 -7.59 6.26
CA LEU A 104 -0.11 -8.91 6.67
C LEU A 104 1.11 -9.35 5.83
N PRO A 105 2.14 -9.96 6.42
CA PRO A 105 3.24 -10.51 5.66
C PRO A 105 2.82 -11.66 4.74
N SER A 106 3.24 -11.60 3.48
CA SER A 106 2.94 -12.66 2.49
C SER A 106 3.52 -14.02 2.85
N TRP A 107 4.65 -14.06 3.57
CA TRP A 107 5.26 -15.30 4.04
C TRP A 107 4.37 -16.09 5.02
N LEU A 108 3.32 -15.50 5.60
CA LEU A 108 2.31 -16.23 6.36
C LEU A 108 1.60 -17.28 5.51
N LEU A 109 1.48 -17.05 4.20
CA LEU A 109 0.77 -17.93 3.27
C LEU A 109 1.50 -19.24 2.95
N LYS A 110 2.81 -19.33 3.27
CA LYS A 110 3.52 -20.61 3.17
C LYS A 110 3.00 -21.66 4.16
N TYR A 111 2.38 -21.24 5.25
CA TYR A 111 1.72 -22.09 6.24
C TYR A 111 0.28 -22.37 5.84
N LYS A 112 0.05 -23.33 4.95
CA LYS A 112 -1.23 -23.55 4.25
C LYS A 112 -2.42 -23.83 5.17
N ASP A 113 -2.17 -24.43 6.35
CA ASP A 113 -3.21 -24.79 7.34
C ASP A 113 -3.41 -23.72 8.42
N MET A 114 -2.59 -22.68 8.46
CA MET A 114 -2.68 -21.64 9.46
C MET A 114 -3.75 -20.61 9.06
N ARG A 115 -4.68 -20.35 9.96
CA ARG A 115 -5.69 -19.32 9.76
C ARG A 115 -5.20 -17.97 10.27
N ILE A 116 -5.02 -17.03 9.35
CA ILE A 116 -4.69 -15.63 9.68
C ILE A 116 -5.89 -14.92 10.31
N ARG A 117 -5.64 -13.84 11.08
CA ARG A 117 -6.66 -13.04 11.79
C ARG A 117 -7.61 -13.91 12.61
N SER A 118 -7.06 -14.81 13.39
CA SER A 118 -7.81 -15.75 14.22
C SER A 118 -7.04 -16.13 15.48
N SER A 119 -7.68 -16.87 16.38
CA SER A 119 -7.06 -17.44 17.58
C SER A 119 -6.13 -18.63 17.32
N ASP A 120 -5.77 -18.94 16.08
CA ASP A 120 -4.75 -19.93 15.73
C ASP A 120 -3.43 -19.57 16.42
N GLN A 121 -2.95 -20.43 17.31
CA GLN A 121 -1.78 -20.16 18.16
C GLN A 121 -0.49 -19.94 17.36
N ARG A 122 -0.41 -20.48 16.14
CA ARG A 122 0.73 -20.26 15.22
C ARG A 122 0.73 -18.82 14.72
N PHE A 123 -0.45 -18.30 14.36
CA PHE A 123 -0.62 -16.90 13.95
C PHE A 123 -0.34 -15.95 15.13
N ILE A 124 -0.93 -16.22 16.30
CA ILE A 124 -0.73 -15.43 17.51
C ILE A 124 0.75 -15.41 17.93
N GLY A 125 1.46 -16.54 17.85
CA GLY A 125 2.89 -16.61 18.14
C GLY A 125 3.75 -15.75 17.20
N LYS A 126 3.35 -15.61 15.93
CA LYS A 126 4.05 -14.73 14.99
C LYS A 126 3.77 -13.25 15.27
N VAL A 127 2.54 -12.90 15.64
CA VAL A 127 2.19 -11.54 16.10
C VAL A 127 2.94 -11.19 17.37
N ASP A 128 3.02 -12.10 18.34
CA ASP A 128 3.78 -11.92 19.60
C ASP A 128 5.24 -11.58 19.33
N ARG A 129 5.87 -12.32 18.43
CA ARG A 129 7.27 -12.06 18.02
C ARG A 129 7.45 -10.70 17.34
N TYR A 130 6.55 -10.32 16.46
CA TYR A 130 6.56 -9.00 15.81
C TYR A 130 6.36 -7.88 16.83
N TYR A 131 5.36 -8.00 17.70
CA TYR A 131 5.08 -7.01 18.75
C TYR A 131 6.25 -6.87 19.72
N ALA A 132 6.98 -7.94 20.02
CA ALA A 132 8.18 -7.88 20.85
C ALA A 132 9.26 -6.94 20.27
N GLN A 133 9.33 -6.78 18.96
CA GLN A 133 10.24 -5.83 18.32
C GLN A 133 9.62 -4.43 18.21
N LEU A 134 8.40 -4.33 17.72
CA LEU A 134 7.71 -3.06 17.51
C LEU A 134 7.55 -2.28 18.81
N PHE A 135 7.13 -2.92 19.88
CA PHE A 135 6.86 -2.26 21.17
C PHE A 135 8.11 -1.83 21.93
N LYS A 136 9.30 -2.30 21.56
CA LYS A 136 10.55 -1.68 22.03
C LYS A 136 10.64 -0.20 21.63
N ILE A 137 10.07 0.13 20.47
CA ILE A 137 10.00 1.48 19.94
C ILE A 137 8.82 2.25 20.53
N LEU A 138 7.63 1.65 20.53
CA LEU A 138 6.39 2.34 20.91
C LEU A 138 6.27 2.60 22.41
N LYS A 139 6.76 1.68 23.25
CA LYS A 139 6.62 1.78 24.72
C LYS A 139 7.13 3.10 25.30
N PRO A 140 8.36 3.58 24.99
CA PRO A 140 8.88 4.83 25.56
C PRO A 140 8.24 6.09 24.97
N LEU A 141 7.46 5.98 23.88
CA LEU A 141 6.85 7.11 23.18
C LEU A 141 5.40 7.38 23.60
N GLN A 142 4.88 6.64 24.58
CA GLN A 142 3.54 6.84 25.11
C GLN A 142 3.47 8.07 26.02
N ILE A 143 2.28 8.66 26.15
CA ILE A 143 2.06 9.95 26.83
C ILE A 143 2.46 9.93 28.29
N ASP A 144 2.22 8.83 28.98
CA ASP A 144 2.62 8.61 30.39
C ASP A 144 4.12 8.38 30.57
N HIS A 145 4.87 8.19 29.48
CA HIS A 145 6.34 8.18 29.43
C HIS A 145 6.91 9.50 28.85
N ASN A 146 6.09 10.56 28.76
CA ASN A 146 6.38 11.85 28.16
C ASN A 146 6.58 11.84 26.63
N GLY A 147 6.09 10.83 25.93
CA GLY A 147 5.98 10.81 24.48
C GLY A 147 4.62 11.35 23.99
N PRO A 148 4.37 11.38 22.67
CA PRO A 148 3.15 11.97 22.11
C PRO A 148 2.01 10.96 21.90
N ILE A 149 2.22 9.65 22.05
CA ILE A 149 1.19 8.62 21.77
C ILE A 149 0.12 8.67 22.85
N ILE A 150 -1.13 8.93 22.46
CA ILE A 150 -2.28 9.07 23.37
C ILE A 150 -3.19 7.84 23.44
N MET A 151 -3.31 7.08 22.37
CA MET A 151 -4.09 5.83 22.34
C MET A 151 -3.66 4.92 21.19
N MET A 152 -4.00 3.63 21.30
CA MET A 152 -3.66 2.61 20.29
C MET A 152 -4.88 1.75 19.94
N GLN A 153 -4.98 1.34 18.68
CA GLN A 153 -6.04 0.48 18.18
C GLN A 153 -5.70 -1.00 18.35
N ILE A 154 -6.72 -1.79 18.68
CA ILE A 154 -6.67 -3.25 18.64
C ILE A 154 -7.21 -3.70 17.27
N GLU A 155 -6.39 -4.42 16.48
CA GLU A 155 -6.77 -4.94 15.15
C GLU A 155 -7.27 -3.82 14.21
N ASN A 156 -8.04 -4.10 13.20
CA ASN A 156 -8.70 -3.09 12.35
C ASN A 156 -9.93 -3.66 11.65
N GLU A 157 -11.05 -2.99 11.81
CA GLU A 157 -12.34 -3.32 11.17
C GLU A 157 -12.66 -4.83 11.23
N TYR A 158 -12.33 -5.45 12.36
CA TYR A 158 -12.49 -6.89 12.52
C TYR A 158 -13.95 -7.33 12.37
N GLY A 159 -14.90 -6.46 12.69
CA GLY A 159 -16.32 -6.73 12.56
C GLY A 159 -16.85 -6.93 11.14
N SER A 160 -16.06 -6.56 10.13
CA SER A 160 -16.34 -6.86 8.72
C SER A 160 -15.61 -8.10 8.19
N PHE A 161 -14.88 -8.81 9.07
CA PHE A 161 -14.14 -10.03 8.75
C PHE A 161 -14.54 -11.22 9.63
N GLY A 162 -14.73 -11.01 10.91
CA GLY A 162 -15.05 -12.06 11.87
C GLY A 162 -15.66 -11.52 13.17
N GLU A 163 -15.92 -12.43 14.11
CA GLU A 163 -16.50 -12.13 15.42
C GLU A 163 -15.81 -12.87 16.58
N ASP A 164 -14.57 -13.37 16.33
CA ASP A 164 -13.78 -14.11 17.32
C ASP A 164 -13.26 -13.18 18.43
N LYS A 165 -14.03 -13.03 19.51
CA LYS A 165 -13.64 -12.22 20.68
C LYS A 165 -12.41 -12.79 21.40
N SER A 166 -12.17 -14.10 21.31
CA SER A 166 -10.96 -14.71 21.86
C SER A 166 -9.71 -14.16 21.15
N TYR A 167 -9.76 -14.09 19.82
CA TYR A 167 -8.69 -13.50 19.01
C TYR A 167 -8.43 -12.04 19.40
N LEU A 168 -9.47 -11.20 19.44
CA LEU A 168 -9.33 -9.78 19.81
C LEU A 168 -8.74 -9.61 21.21
N ASN A 169 -9.14 -10.46 22.18
CA ASN A 169 -8.56 -10.46 23.52
C ASN A 169 -7.09 -10.86 23.49
N MET A 170 -6.71 -11.86 22.70
CA MET A 170 -5.30 -12.25 22.54
C MET A 170 -4.46 -11.10 22.00
N ILE A 171 -4.92 -10.38 20.97
CA ILE A 171 -4.22 -9.20 20.44
C ILE A 171 -4.08 -8.12 21.51
N LYS A 172 -5.16 -7.77 22.21
CA LYS A 172 -5.13 -6.82 23.34
C LYS A 172 -4.09 -7.24 24.40
N ASP A 173 -4.12 -8.51 24.80
CA ASP A 173 -3.24 -9.02 25.86
C ASP A 173 -1.77 -9.00 25.42
N LEU A 174 -1.48 -9.25 24.13
CA LEU A 174 -0.14 -9.07 23.57
C LEU A 174 0.31 -7.61 23.60
N MET A 175 -0.56 -6.66 23.26
CA MET A 175 -0.24 -5.23 23.35
C MET A 175 0.11 -4.83 24.78
N ILE A 176 -0.68 -5.27 25.76
CA ILE A 176 -0.43 -5.01 27.20
C ILE A 176 0.87 -5.69 27.65
N LYS A 177 1.07 -6.96 27.28
CA LYS A 177 2.29 -7.73 27.60
C LYS A 177 3.56 -7.00 27.14
N HIS A 178 3.51 -6.39 25.96
CA HIS A 178 4.66 -5.69 25.38
C HIS A 178 4.78 -4.22 25.80
N GLY A 179 3.88 -3.73 26.66
CA GLY A 179 4.06 -2.47 27.38
C GLY A 179 3.14 -1.33 26.94
N THR A 180 1.97 -1.63 26.37
CA THR A 180 0.94 -0.60 26.15
C THR A 180 0.37 -0.17 27.50
N THR A 181 0.41 1.14 27.76
CA THR A 181 -0.12 1.78 28.96
C THR A 181 -1.21 2.81 28.65
N VAL A 182 -1.23 3.32 27.42
CA VAL A 182 -2.29 4.24 26.94
C VAL A 182 -3.61 3.51 26.69
N PRO A 183 -4.76 4.21 26.70
CA PRO A 183 -6.04 3.62 26.39
C PRO A 183 -6.06 2.94 25.02
N LEU A 184 -6.79 1.83 24.95
CA LEU A 184 -7.04 1.06 23.74
C LEU A 184 -8.43 1.34 23.19
N PHE A 185 -8.59 1.19 21.87
CA PHE A 185 -9.87 1.32 21.19
C PHE A 185 -10.00 0.31 20.05
N THR A 186 -11.21 0.13 19.55
CA THR A 186 -11.50 -0.60 18.30
C THR A 186 -12.17 0.33 17.30
N SER A 187 -12.10 0.00 16.03
CA SER A 187 -12.72 0.77 14.95
C SER A 187 -13.36 -0.15 13.92
N ASP A 188 -14.62 0.10 13.60
CA ASP A 188 -15.44 -0.69 12.69
C ASP A 188 -16.37 0.22 11.87
N GLY A 189 -17.06 -0.34 10.86
CA GLY A 189 -18.12 0.38 10.17
C GLY A 189 -19.23 0.86 11.15
N GLY A 190 -19.85 2.00 10.87
CA GLY A 190 -20.76 2.69 11.76
C GLY A 190 -22.15 2.05 11.92
N TRP A 191 -22.33 0.75 11.72
CA TRP A 191 -23.62 0.04 11.90
C TRP A 191 -23.52 -1.12 12.89
N ALA A 192 -24.64 -1.46 13.49
CA ALA A 192 -24.71 -2.32 14.68
C ALA A 192 -24.04 -3.69 14.50
N GLN A 193 -24.14 -4.33 13.33
CA GLN A 193 -23.58 -5.67 13.11
C GLN A 193 -22.06 -5.65 13.19
N THR A 194 -21.41 -4.71 12.50
CA THR A 194 -19.94 -4.60 12.50
C THR A 194 -19.41 -4.14 13.85
N LEU A 195 -20.04 -3.16 14.48
CA LEU A 195 -19.70 -2.71 15.83
C LEU A 195 -19.81 -3.86 16.83
N ARG A 196 -20.88 -4.67 16.77
CA ARG A 196 -21.05 -5.81 17.68
C ARG A 196 -20.01 -6.90 17.45
N ALA A 197 -19.72 -7.23 16.20
CA ALA A 197 -18.76 -8.27 15.86
C ALA A 197 -17.31 -7.85 16.17
N GLY A 198 -16.92 -6.60 15.84
CA GLY A 198 -15.54 -6.12 15.90
C GLY A 198 -15.14 -5.43 17.19
N SER A 199 -16.09 -4.92 17.99
CA SER A 199 -15.75 -4.17 19.20
C SER A 199 -15.43 -5.07 20.39
N MET A 200 -14.83 -4.45 21.42
CA MET A 200 -14.57 -5.03 22.72
C MET A 200 -15.26 -4.22 23.86
N ALA A 201 -16.44 -3.69 23.57
CA ALA A 201 -17.22 -2.84 24.48
C ALA A 201 -17.54 -3.53 25.82
N GLU A 202 -17.79 -4.85 25.82
CA GLU A 202 -17.98 -5.65 27.03
C GLU A 202 -16.77 -5.59 27.97
N GLY A 203 -15.55 -5.49 27.43
CA GLY A 203 -14.31 -5.30 28.16
C GLY A 203 -13.98 -3.84 28.47
N HIS A 204 -14.92 -2.93 28.29
CA HIS A 204 -14.77 -1.48 28.49
C HIS A 204 -13.73 -0.81 27.60
N ILE A 205 -13.49 -1.36 26.40
CA ILE A 205 -12.67 -0.76 25.34
C ILE A 205 -13.56 0.12 24.47
N LEU A 206 -13.13 1.35 24.18
CA LEU A 206 -13.88 2.31 23.37
C LEU A 206 -14.11 1.79 21.94
N PRO A 207 -15.37 1.62 21.51
CA PRO A 207 -15.69 1.46 20.10
C PRO A 207 -15.70 2.80 19.38
N THR A 208 -15.06 2.87 18.22
CA THR A 208 -15.13 4.00 17.30
C THR A 208 -15.75 3.56 15.98
N ALA A 209 -16.14 4.49 15.12
CA ALA A 209 -16.78 4.19 13.85
C ALA A 209 -16.00 4.78 12.66
N ASN A 210 -16.06 4.09 11.52
CA ASN A 210 -15.51 4.53 10.24
C ASN A 210 -16.63 4.86 9.27
N PHE A 211 -16.62 6.04 8.69
CA PHE A 211 -17.58 6.50 7.68
C PHE A 211 -17.08 7.78 7.00
N GLY A 212 -17.67 8.15 5.86
CA GLY A 212 -17.31 9.38 5.13
C GLY A 212 -18.53 10.26 4.81
N SER A 213 -19.74 9.83 5.19
CA SER A 213 -20.98 10.56 4.93
C SER A 213 -22.03 10.19 5.95
N LYS A 214 -23.20 10.90 5.94
CA LYS A 214 -24.31 10.66 6.88
C LYS A 214 -23.84 10.69 8.33
N THR A 215 -23.05 11.68 8.66
CA THR A 215 -22.37 11.82 9.97
C THR A 215 -23.36 11.76 11.14
N ASP A 216 -24.47 12.48 11.06
CA ASP A 216 -25.53 12.43 12.09
C ASP A 216 -26.01 11.01 12.37
N ILE A 217 -26.31 10.25 11.31
CA ILE A 217 -26.82 8.88 11.41
C ILE A 217 -25.76 7.96 11.99
N ASN A 218 -24.53 8.05 11.51
CA ASN A 218 -23.44 7.20 11.97
C ASN A 218 -23.07 7.48 13.43
N PHE A 219 -23.02 8.74 13.85
CA PHE A 219 -22.80 9.07 15.26
C PHE A 219 -23.99 8.68 16.14
N GLN A 220 -25.23 8.80 15.65
CA GLN A 220 -26.39 8.30 16.39
C GLN A 220 -26.34 6.77 16.55
N ASN A 221 -25.93 6.02 15.53
CA ASN A 221 -25.75 4.57 15.61
C ASN A 221 -24.65 4.20 16.63
N LEU A 222 -23.51 4.89 16.59
CA LEU A 222 -22.41 4.67 17.52
C LEU A 222 -22.85 4.98 18.97
N LYS A 223 -23.55 6.10 19.17
CA LYS A 223 -24.10 6.45 20.47
C LYS A 223 -25.09 5.40 20.99
N SER A 224 -26.00 4.96 20.16
CA SER A 224 -26.95 3.90 20.52
C SER A 224 -26.24 2.61 20.90
N PHE A 225 -25.16 2.28 20.22
CA PHE A 225 -24.32 1.12 20.56
C PHE A 225 -23.60 1.31 21.91
N HIS A 226 -23.05 2.50 22.21
CA HIS A 226 -22.49 2.83 23.53
C HIS A 226 -23.52 2.70 24.65
N ASP A 227 -24.75 3.16 24.41
CA ASP A 227 -25.86 3.12 25.38
C ASP A 227 -26.26 1.67 25.77
N GLU A 228 -26.09 0.67 24.86
CA GLU A 228 -26.32 -0.76 25.18
C GLU A 228 -25.40 -1.24 26.33
N PHE A 229 -24.21 -0.65 26.47
CA PHE A 229 -23.24 -0.96 27.53
C PHE A 229 -23.30 0.02 28.71
N GLN A 230 -24.32 0.86 28.76
CA GLN A 230 -24.49 1.92 29.78
C GLN A 230 -23.28 2.87 29.86
N LYS A 231 -22.66 3.16 28.71
CA LYS A 231 -21.51 4.03 28.58
C LYS A 231 -21.87 5.34 27.87
N LYS A 232 -21.29 6.42 28.36
CA LYS A 232 -21.35 7.74 27.72
C LYS A 232 -19.98 8.10 27.17
N TRP A 233 -19.44 7.23 26.34
CA TRP A 233 -18.14 7.45 25.71
C TRP A 233 -18.18 8.58 24.68
N PRO A 234 -17.04 9.25 24.40
CA PRO A 234 -16.96 10.21 23.32
C PRO A 234 -17.27 9.57 21.97
N LEU A 235 -17.88 10.34 21.08
CA LEU A 235 -18.13 9.92 19.70
C LEU A 235 -16.89 10.22 18.86
N MET A 236 -16.27 9.18 18.28
CA MET A 236 -15.08 9.31 17.44
C MET A 236 -15.27 8.61 16.11
N CYS A 237 -15.10 9.37 15.02
CA CYS A 237 -14.89 8.83 13.70
C CYS A 237 -13.39 8.60 13.48
N MET A 238 -12.95 7.35 13.49
CA MET A 238 -11.52 7.02 13.37
C MET A 238 -11.04 6.98 11.93
N GLU A 239 -11.92 6.80 10.97
CA GLU A 239 -11.67 7.04 9.56
C GLU A 239 -12.81 7.82 8.97
N PHE A 240 -12.60 9.12 8.80
CA PHE A 240 -13.53 9.94 8.04
C PHE A 240 -13.06 9.99 6.59
N TRP A 241 -13.71 9.22 5.72
CA TRP A 241 -13.32 9.07 4.31
C TRP A 241 -13.63 10.36 3.52
N ASP A 242 -12.62 11.18 3.34
CA ASP A 242 -12.71 12.49 2.70
C ASP A 242 -12.54 12.47 1.17
N GLY A 243 -12.18 11.34 0.64
CA GLY A 243 -12.06 11.00 -0.76
C GLY A 243 -12.19 9.48 -0.94
N TRP A 244 -11.47 8.91 -1.90
CA TRP A 244 -11.39 7.47 -2.12
C TRP A 244 -10.14 7.09 -2.89
N PHE A 245 -9.78 5.82 -2.83
CA PHE A 245 -8.68 5.22 -3.60
C PHE A 245 -9.11 4.90 -5.03
N ASN A 246 -8.12 4.72 -5.91
CA ASN A 246 -8.33 4.45 -7.33
C ASN A 246 -7.71 3.11 -7.75
N ARG A 247 -8.24 2.52 -8.82
CA ARG A 247 -7.85 1.20 -9.34
C ARG A 247 -7.49 1.30 -10.80
N TRP A 248 -6.65 0.39 -11.28
CA TRP A 248 -6.30 0.31 -12.68
C TRP A 248 -7.55 0.08 -13.56
N GLY A 249 -7.66 0.86 -14.62
CA GLY A 249 -8.77 0.79 -15.57
C GLY A 249 -10.04 1.55 -15.19
N ASP A 250 -10.17 2.03 -13.95
CA ASP A 250 -11.30 2.87 -13.51
C ASP A 250 -11.00 4.37 -13.73
N ASP A 251 -12.03 5.19 -13.63
CA ASP A 251 -11.86 6.64 -13.60
C ASP A 251 -11.40 7.12 -12.22
N ILE A 252 -10.75 8.28 -12.17
CA ILE A 252 -10.37 8.91 -10.90
C ILE A 252 -11.62 9.31 -10.13
N ILE A 253 -11.70 8.85 -8.90
CA ILE A 253 -12.78 9.20 -7.97
C ILE A 253 -12.50 10.57 -7.37
N LYS A 254 -13.50 11.44 -7.39
CA LYS A 254 -13.48 12.79 -6.80
C LYS A 254 -14.67 12.97 -5.87
N ARG A 255 -14.47 13.76 -4.83
CA ARG A 255 -15.52 14.19 -3.92
C ARG A 255 -15.59 15.71 -3.88
N GLU A 256 -16.78 16.27 -4.02
CA GLU A 256 -16.98 17.71 -3.97
C GLU A 256 -16.63 18.28 -2.59
N SER A 257 -15.93 19.42 -2.57
CA SER A 257 -15.48 20.06 -1.33
C SER A 257 -16.65 20.46 -0.43
N ASP A 258 -17.70 21.04 -0.98
CA ASP A 258 -18.86 21.48 -0.20
C ASP A 258 -19.56 20.34 0.55
N ASP A 259 -19.67 19.16 -0.09
CA ASP A 259 -20.19 17.94 0.54
C ASP A 259 -19.29 17.50 1.72
N LEU A 260 -17.99 17.45 1.49
CA LEU A 260 -17.01 17.11 2.53
C LEU A 260 -17.12 18.08 3.72
N ILE A 261 -17.10 19.38 3.45
CA ILE A 261 -17.11 20.41 4.49
C ILE A 261 -18.38 20.32 5.35
N ALA A 262 -19.55 20.09 4.75
CA ALA A 262 -20.79 19.94 5.49
C ALA A 262 -20.74 18.76 6.47
N GLU A 263 -20.24 17.62 6.01
CA GLU A 263 -20.14 16.39 6.81
C GLU A 263 -19.07 16.50 7.92
N VAL A 264 -17.91 17.09 7.62
CA VAL A 264 -16.84 17.32 8.62
C VAL A 264 -17.28 18.35 9.66
N ARG A 265 -17.99 19.41 9.27
CA ARG A 265 -18.59 20.39 10.21
C ARG A 265 -19.46 19.68 11.23
N THR A 266 -20.36 18.82 10.78
CA THR A 266 -21.22 18.00 11.64
C THR A 266 -20.41 17.14 12.60
N ALA A 267 -19.35 16.49 12.12
CA ALA A 267 -18.46 15.66 12.94
C ALA A 267 -17.76 16.47 14.04
N VAL A 268 -17.24 17.65 13.71
CA VAL A 268 -16.56 18.55 14.66
C VAL A 268 -17.53 19.09 15.71
N GLN A 269 -18.78 19.35 15.34
CA GLN A 269 -19.82 19.83 16.28
C GLN A 269 -20.27 18.77 17.25
N GLN A 270 -20.28 17.48 16.85
CA GLN A 270 -20.83 16.38 17.64
C GLN A 270 -19.79 15.52 18.37
N GLY A 271 -18.52 15.55 17.94
CA GLY A 271 -17.54 14.67 18.49
C GLY A 271 -16.12 14.91 18.02
N HIS A 272 -15.42 13.83 17.69
CA HIS A 272 -14.00 13.81 17.35
C HIS A 272 -13.81 13.15 15.99
N ILE A 273 -12.74 13.53 15.28
CA ILE A 273 -12.52 13.10 13.90
C ILE A 273 -11.05 12.76 13.65
N ASN A 274 -10.84 11.75 12.81
CA ASN A 274 -9.59 11.50 12.11
C ASN A 274 -9.87 11.50 10.60
N LEU A 275 -9.35 12.50 9.87
CA LEU A 275 -9.48 12.53 8.41
C LEU A 275 -8.68 11.40 7.79
N TYR A 276 -9.33 10.59 7.03
CA TYR A 276 -8.71 9.50 6.26
C TYR A 276 -8.91 9.77 4.76
N MET A 277 -7.92 10.17 4.04
CA MET A 277 -6.55 10.53 4.41
C MET A 277 -6.43 12.04 4.54
N PHE A 278 -5.54 12.52 5.41
CA PHE A 278 -5.08 13.90 5.33
C PHE A 278 -4.04 14.07 4.21
N HIS A 279 -3.09 13.13 4.11
CA HIS A 279 -2.14 13.00 3.02
C HIS A 279 -2.03 11.52 2.64
N GLY A 280 -2.51 11.16 1.48
CA GLY A 280 -2.49 9.78 1.00
C GLY A 280 -1.10 9.30 0.61
N GLY A 281 -0.40 10.07 -0.20
CA GLY A 281 0.95 9.75 -0.68
C GLY A 281 0.98 8.76 -1.85
N THR A 282 1.98 7.90 -1.88
CA THR A 282 2.32 7.02 -3.00
C THR A 282 2.52 5.58 -2.52
N ASN A 283 1.95 4.62 -3.23
CA ASN A 283 2.27 3.19 -3.07
C ASN A 283 3.58 2.89 -3.81
N TYR A 284 4.71 3.17 -3.16
CA TYR A 284 6.03 2.90 -3.74
C TYR A 284 6.24 1.41 -4.00
N GLY A 285 7.10 1.07 -4.94
CA GLY A 285 7.44 -0.30 -5.24
C GLY A 285 6.21 -1.14 -5.62
N PHE A 286 5.99 -2.22 -4.89
CA PHE A 286 4.90 -3.17 -5.10
C PHE A 286 3.90 -3.19 -3.93
N TRP A 287 3.84 -2.13 -3.14
CA TRP A 287 3.08 -2.09 -1.89
C TRP A 287 1.59 -1.76 -2.04
N ASN A 288 1.10 -1.52 -3.26
CA ASN A 288 -0.34 -1.35 -3.50
C ASN A 288 -1.12 -2.60 -3.10
N GLY A 289 -2.28 -2.38 -2.51
CA GLY A 289 -3.25 -3.44 -2.24
C GLY A 289 -4.16 -3.73 -3.43
N CYS A 290 -5.23 -4.47 -3.16
CA CYS A 290 -6.18 -4.90 -4.16
C CYS A 290 -7.59 -5.00 -3.57
N SER A 291 -8.58 -4.49 -4.29
CA SER A 291 -9.99 -4.73 -3.98
C SER A 291 -10.47 -6.04 -4.60
N ALA A 292 -11.58 -6.57 -4.12
CA ALA A 292 -12.22 -7.76 -4.68
C ALA A 292 -13.68 -7.51 -4.99
N ARG A 293 -14.13 -7.93 -6.17
CA ARG A 293 -15.54 -7.90 -6.56
C ARG A 293 -15.92 -9.24 -7.16
N GLY A 294 -16.51 -10.11 -6.34
CA GLY A 294 -16.82 -11.48 -6.75
C GLY A 294 -15.55 -12.25 -7.13
N SER A 295 -15.48 -12.73 -8.35
CA SER A 295 -14.30 -13.44 -8.88
C SER A 295 -13.18 -12.54 -9.37
N VAL A 296 -13.43 -11.22 -9.53
CA VAL A 296 -12.49 -10.25 -10.09
C VAL A 296 -11.72 -9.56 -8.98
N ASP A 297 -10.41 -9.50 -9.11
CA ASP A 297 -9.51 -8.72 -8.28
C ASP A 297 -9.20 -7.39 -8.98
N LEU A 298 -9.21 -6.30 -8.22
CA LEU A 298 -9.13 -4.92 -8.71
C LEU A 298 -7.95 -4.21 -8.02
N PRO A 299 -6.72 -4.38 -8.51
CA PRO A 299 -5.55 -3.79 -7.88
C PRO A 299 -5.57 -2.26 -7.93
N GLN A 300 -5.14 -1.63 -6.84
CA GLN A 300 -5.01 -0.18 -6.73
C GLN A 300 -3.81 0.32 -7.55
N ILE A 301 -3.91 1.58 -7.97
CA ILE A 301 -2.85 2.27 -8.70
C ILE A 301 -1.72 2.71 -7.75
N THR A 302 -0.61 3.15 -8.33
CA THR A 302 0.55 3.64 -7.57
C THR A 302 0.24 4.90 -6.77
N SER A 303 -0.48 5.86 -7.35
CA SER A 303 -0.90 7.05 -6.61
C SER A 303 -1.94 6.70 -5.54
N TYR A 304 -1.68 7.10 -4.31
CA TYR A 304 -2.65 7.07 -3.22
C TYR A 304 -3.11 8.50 -2.87
N ASP A 305 -3.31 9.33 -3.88
CA ASP A 305 -3.79 10.71 -3.77
C ASP A 305 -5.04 10.81 -2.90
N TYR A 306 -5.96 9.87 -3.02
CA TYR A 306 -7.18 9.72 -2.25
C TYR A 306 -8.16 10.91 -2.43
N ASP A 307 -7.83 11.89 -3.25
CA ASP A 307 -8.52 13.20 -3.31
C ASP A 307 -8.53 13.91 -1.94
N ALA A 308 -7.45 13.73 -1.18
CA ALA A 308 -7.27 14.20 0.19
C ALA A 308 -7.03 15.73 0.28
N PRO A 309 -7.09 16.34 1.48
CA PRO A 309 -6.74 17.74 1.68
C PRO A 309 -5.34 18.12 1.20
N LEU A 310 -4.33 17.26 1.39
CA LEU A 310 -3.06 17.34 0.67
C LEU A 310 -3.11 16.37 -0.52
N ASN A 311 -2.70 16.82 -1.70
CA ASN A 311 -2.58 15.94 -2.86
C ASN A 311 -1.43 14.92 -2.68
N GLU A 312 -1.26 13.97 -3.62
CA GLU A 312 -0.21 12.93 -3.55
C GLU A 312 1.16 13.50 -3.19
N MET A 313 1.51 14.67 -3.74
CA MET A 313 2.79 15.31 -3.54
C MET A 313 2.93 16.03 -2.19
N GLY A 314 1.84 16.20 -1.45
CA GLY A 314 1.81 16.89 -0.17
C GLY A 314 1.43 18.38 -0.23
N ASN A 315 1.02 18.89 -1.39
CA ASN A 315 0.56 20.28 -1.52
C ASN A 315 -0.92 20.40 -1.15
N PRO A 316 -1.31 21.53 -0.50
CA PRO A 316 -2.70 21.79 -0.14
C PRO A 316 -3.57 21.94 -1.38
N THR A 317 -4.76 21.33 -1.32
CA THR A 317 -5.83 21.42 -2.33
C THR A 317 -6.88 22.43 -1.91
N GLN A 318 -7.90 22.64 -2.75
CA GLN A 318 -9.05 23.48 -2.36
C GLN A 318 -9.73 22.96 -1.09
N LYS A 319 -9.84 21.62 -0.92
CA LYS A 319 -10.38 20.99 0.30
C LYS A 319 -9.62 21.42 1.56
N TYR A 320 -8.29 21.55 1.49
CA TYR A 320 -7.48 22.02 2.61
C TYR A 320 -7.90 23.44 3.06
N TYR A 321 -8.01 24.37 2.13
CA TYR A 321 -8.35 25.75 2.43
C TYR A 321 -9.81 25.90 2.89
N ASP A 322 -10.72 25.12 2.32
CA ASP A 322 -12.12 25.08 2.73
C ASP A 322 -12.27 24.51 4.16
N LEU A 323 -11.51 23.46 4.48
CA LEU A 323 -11.43 22.91 5.84
C LEU A 323 -10.85 23.95 6.81
N GLN A 324 -9.76 24.63 6.44
CA GLN A 324 -9.12 25.65 7.27
C GLN A 324 -10.10 26.78 7.62
N LYS A 325 -10.84 27.24 6.63
CA LYS A 325 -11.90 28.26 6.80
C LYS A 325 -13.01 27.77 7.73
N MET A 326 -13.55 26.57 7.46
CA MET A 326 -14.64 25.98 8.26
C MET A 326 -14.22 25.79 9.72
N LEU A 327 -13.02 25.28 9.96
CA LEU A 327 -12.50 25.12 11.33
C LEU A 327 -12.41 26.44 12.08
N LYS A 328 -12.03 27.54 11.39
CA LYS A 328 -11.99 28.87 12.00
C LYS A 328 -13.37 29.41 12.37
N GLU A 329 -14.39 29.05 11.60
CA GLU A 329 -15.79 29.39 11.90
C GLU A 329 -16.32 28.62 13.11
N GLU A 330 -16.05 27.30 13.20
CA GLU A 330 -16.54 26.44 14.27
C GLU A 330 -15.75 26.58 15.59
N ILE A 331 -14.45 26.85 15.49
CA ILE A 331 -13.52 26.98 16.61
C ILE A 331 -12.74 28.29 16.47
N PRO A 332 -13.32 29.44 16.83
CA PRO A 332 -12.75 30.76 16.54
C PRO A 332 -11.34 31.01 17.10
N HIS A 333 -10.97 30.29 18.17
CA HIS A 333 -9.66 30.39 18.82
C HIS A 333 -8.64 29.32 18.32
N ILE A 334 -8.99 28.52 17.30
CA ILE A 334 -8.07 27.57 16.73
C ILE A 334 -6.82 28.26 16.16
N GLU A 335 -5.66 27.72 16.47
CA GLU A 335 -4.39 28.20 15.94
C GLU A 335 -4.15 27.59 14.56
N GLN A 336 -3.95 28.42 13.56
CA GLN A 336 -3.70 28.05 12.18
C GLN A 336 -2.52 28.83 11.62
N ALA A 337 -1.86 28.28 10.59
CA ALA A 337 -0.76 28.93 9.89
C ALA A 337 -0.89 28.72 8.37
N GLU A 338 -0.06 29.43 7.60
CA GLU A 338 0.06 29.20 6.17
C GLU A 338 0.72 27.83 5.92
N PRO A 339 0.17 27.02 5.01
CA PRO A 339 0.76 25.74 4.66
C PRO A 339 2.05 25.91 3.86
N LEU A 340 2.93 24.91 3.98
CA LEU A 340 4.10 24.79 3.12
C LEU A 340 3.68 24.25 1.75
N ILE A 341 4.29 24.80 0.70
CA ILE A 341 4.04 24.43 -0.69
C ILE A 341 5.35 23.98 -1.33
N LYS A 342 5.30 22.89 -2.06
CA LYS A 342 6.42 22.34 -2.85
C LYS A 342 6.41 22.93 -4.26
N ASP A 343 7.60 23.23 -4.76
CA ASP A 343 7.84 23.62 -6.15
C ASP A 343 8.14 22.41 -7.04
N PHE A 344 7.97 22.58 -8.35
CA PHE A 344 8.13 21.53 -9.34
C PHE A 344 8.97 22.01 -10.53
N ILE A 345 9.80 21.11 -11.04
CA ILE A 345 10.59 21.30 -12.27
C ILE A 345 10.01 20.54 -13.44
N GLU A 346 10.39 20.98 -14.64
CA GLU A 346 10.12 20.35 -15.92
C GLU A 346 11.44 20.16 -16.65
N LEU A 347 11.62 18.99 -17.27
CA LEU A 347 12.75 18.72 -18.15
C LEU A 347 12.27 17.88 -19.33
N LYS A 348 12.50 18.35 -20.54
CA LYS A 348 12.03 17.72 -21.78
C LYS A 348 13.16 17.07 -22.56
N HIS A 349 12.80 16.11 -23.41
CA HIS A 349 13.70 15.47 -24.36
C HIS A 349 14.91 14.79 -23.71
N ILE A 350 14.71 14.10 -22.57
CA ILE A 350 15.74 13.25 -21.96
C ILE A 350 15.91 12.02 -22.86
N GLN A 351 17.09 11.86 -23.45
CA GLN A 351 17.34 10.83 -24.45
C GLN A 351 17.61 9.47 -23.82
N LEU A 352 17.16 8.42 -24.50
CA LEU A 352 17.52 7.04 -24.19
C LEU A 352 19.04 6.87 -24.30
N GLN A 353 19.65 6.41 -23.21
CA GLN A 353 21.10 6.17 -23.12
C GLN A 353 21.43 4.73 -23.49
N ASP A 354 20.78 3.79 -22.81
CA ASP A 354 21.04 2.36 -22.92
C ASP A 354 19.75 1.54 -22.80
N LYS A 355 19.78 0.30 -23.27
CA LYS A 355 18.69 -0.66 -23.15
C LYS A 355 19.20 -2.09 -23.06
N VAL A 356 18.52 -2.95 -22.31
CA VAL A 356 18.88 -4.36 -22.15
C VAL A 356 17.63 -5.22 -21.94
N SER A 357 17.62 -6.43 -22.45
CA SER A 357 16.53 -7.40 -22.25
C SER A 357 16.66 -8.10 -20.89
N LEU A 358 15.51 -8.32 -20.23
CA LEU A 358 15.45 -9.02 -18.95
C LEU A 358 16.16 -10.38 -18.99
N PHE A 359 15.97 -11.14 -20.07
CA PHE A 359 16.53 -12.50 -20.18
C PHE A 359 18.06 -12.52 -20.15
N ASN A 360 18.71 -11.46 -20.58
CA ASN A 360 20.18 -11.36 -20.66
C ASN A 360 20.84 -10.91 -19.36
N VAL A 361 20.06 -10.43 -18.39
CA VAL A 361 20.53 -10.02 -17.06
C VAL A 361 19.84 -10.77 -15.92
N LEU A 362 19.04 -11.77 -16.26
CA LEU A 362 18.16 -12.46 -15.31
C LEU A 362 18.91 -13.09 -14.14
N ASP A 363 20.03 -13.75 -14.41
CA ASP A 363 20.85 -14.43 -13.38
C ASP A 363 21.51 -13.42 -12.42
N GLU A 364 21.86 -12.22 -12.89
CA GLU A 364 22.54 -11.20 -12.08
C GLU A 364 21.57 -10.42 -11.18
N ILE A 365 20.31 -10.24 -11.62
CA ILE A 365 19.32 -9.45 -10.89
C ILE A 365 18.25 -10.30 -10.19
N SER A 366 18.50 -11.60 -10.06
CA SER A 366 17.50 -12.51 -9.46
C SER A 366 18.09 -13.39 -8.38
N TYR A 367 17.26 -13.70 -7.40
CA TYR A 367 17.49 -14.83 -6.51
C TYR A 367 16.91 -16.09 -7.16
N LYS A 368 17.74 -17.11 -7.40
CA LYS A 368 17.39 -18.33 -8.12
C LYS A 368 17.16 -19.52 -7.19
N THR A 369 16.07 -20.24 -7.41
CA THR A 369 15.78 -21.56 -6.81
C THR A 369 15.47 -22.59 -7.89
N THR A 370 15.47 -23.86 -7.53
CA THR A 370 15.08 -24.96 -8.42
C THR A 370 14.14 -25.90 -7.70
N SER A 371 13.13 -26.40 -8.42
CA SER A 371 12.19 -27.37 -7.87
C SER A 371 11.63 -28.26 -8.97
N LYS A 372 11.12 -29.43 -8.58
CA LYS A 372 10.50 -30.36 -9.52
C LYS A 372 9.17 -29.83 -10.07
N TYR A 373 8.37 -29.20 -9.23
CA TYR A 373 7.15 -28.49 -9.58
C TYR A 373 7.27 -27.05 -9.09
N PRO A 374 6.56 -26.10 -9.72
CA PRO A 374 6.72 -24.69 -9.34
C PRO A 374 6.27 -24.44 -7.91
N GLU A 375 6.93 -23.48 -7.28
CA GLU A 375 6.59 -22.94 -5.96
C GLU A 375 6.08 -21.51 -6.11
N THR A 376 5.19 -21.09 -5.24
CA THR A 376 4.63 -19.73 -5.27
C THR A 376 5.63 -18.71 -4.77
N MET A 377 5.40 -17.43 -5.05
CA MET A 377 6.31 -16.33 -4.68
C MET A 377 6.57 -16.29 -3.17
N GLU A 378 5.54 -16.44 -2.34
CA GLU A 378 5.64 -16.41 -0.87
C GLU A 378 6.30 -17.65 -0.27
N GLU A 379 6.37 -18.76 -1.00
CA GLU A 379 7.08 -19.97 -0.56
C GLU A 379 8.59 -19.83 -0.70
N THR A 380 9.07 -19.04 -1.67
CA THR A 380 10.47 -18.99 -2.07
C THR A 380 11.13 -17.62 -1.88
N GLY A 381 10.37 -16.55 -1.70
CA GLY A 381 10.90 -15.18 -1.60
C GLY A 381 10.06 -14.24 -0.75
N ASP A 382 10.10 -12.96 -1.10
CA ASP A 382 9.35 -11.89 -0.42
C ASP A 382 7.89 -11.78 -0.89
N GLY A 383 7.55 -12.47 -1.96
CA GLY A 383 6.19 -12.55 -2.48
C GLY A 383 5.72 -11.34 -3.28
N LEU A 384 6.59 -10.41 -3.64
CA LEU A 384 6.26 -9.17 -4.34
C LEU A 384 6.79 -9.15 -5.78
N GLY A 385 6.19 -8.32 -6.62
CA GLY A 385 6.69 -7.97 -7.94
C GLY A 385 6.61 -9.07 -8.98
N TYR A 386 7.76 -9.49 -9.49
CA TYR A 386 7.88 -10.39 -10.63
C TYR A 386 8.67 -11.64 -10.29
N MET A 387 8.22 -12.78 -10.83
CA MET A 387 8.95 -14.03 -10.79
C MET A 387 8.93 -14.67 -12.17
N LEU A 388 10.07 -15.17 -12.64
CA LEU A 388 10.17 -15.91 -13.88
C LEU A 388 10.39 -17.39 -13.57
N TYR A 389 9.62 -18.24 -14.24
CA TYR A 389 9.72 -19.70 -14.17
C TYR A 389 10.24 -20.20 -15.51
N ARG A 390 11.37 -20.90 -15.50
CA ARG A 390 12.01 -21.47 -16.67
C ARG A 390 11.96 -22.99 -16.60
N THR A 391 11.56 -23.61 -17.69
CA THR A 391 11.60 -25.08 -17.85
C THR A 391 11.90 -25.43 -19.30
N LYS A 392 12.01 -26.72 -19.60
CA LYS A 392 12.10 -27.24 -20.95
C LYS A 392 10.97 -28.21 -21.21
N VAL A 393 10.51 -28.23 -22.45
CA VAL A 393 9.53 -29.23 -22.92
C VAL A 393 10.13 -30.06 -24.04
N HIS A 394 9.51 -31.19 -24.37
CA HIS A 394 9.90 -32.02 -25.49
C HIS A 394 8.92 -31.77 -26.66
N LYS A 395 9.45 -31.69 -27.86
CA LYS A 395 8.64 -31.50 -29.06
C LYS A 395 8.19 -32.84 -29.60
N ASP A 396 6.92 -33.17 -29.45
CA ASP A 396 6.30 -34.38 -30.01
C ASP A 396 5.61 -34.06 -31.35
N SER A 397 5.17 -32.81 -31.54
CA SER A 397 4.62 -32.33 -32.81
C SER A 397 5.05 -30.89 -33.10
N PRO A 398 4.92 -30.41 -34.38
CA PRO A 398 5.27 -29.01 -34.72
C PRO A 398 4.44 -27.99 -33.99
N VAL A 399 3.19 -28.31 -33.63
CA VAL A 399 2.28 -27.47 -32.86
C VAL A 399 1.85 -28.25 -31.63
N GLU A 400 2.11 -27.70 -30.46
CA GLU A 400 1.76 -28.30 -29.19
C GLU A 400 0.71 -27.45 -28.45
N LYS A 401 -0.07 -28.12 -27.63
CA LYS A 401 -1.11 -27.48 -26.82
C LYS A 401 -0.61 -27.26 -25.40
N PHE A 402 -0.73 -26.03 -24.93
CA PHE A 402 -0.29 -25.62 -23.60
C PHE A 402 -1.46 -25.11 -22.76
N ARG A 403 -1.26 -25.18 -21.44
CA ARG A 403 -2.14 -24.57 -20.44
C ARG A 403 -1.32 -24.17 -19.23
N ILE A 404 -1.42 -22.93 -18.80
CA ILE A 404 -0.86 -22.46 -17.52
C ILE A 404 -1.93 -22.64 -16.45
N VAL A 405 -1.62 -23.42 -15.42
CA VAL A 405 -2.60 -23.79 -14.38
C VAL A 405 -2.27 -23.11 -13.07
N ASP A 406 -3.26 -22.39 -12.53
CA ASP A 406 -3.20 -21.77 -11.21
C ASP A 406 -2.05 -20.77 -11.06
N ALA A 407 -1.97 -19.80 -11.98
CA ALA A 407 -1.03 -18.68 -11.88
C ALA A 407 -1.75 -17.37 -11.56
N ARG A 408 -1.06 -16.43 -10.91
CA ARG A 408 -1.60 -15.11 -10.51
C ARG A 408 -0.51 -14.05 -10.41
N ASP A 409 -0.77 -12.83 -10.93
CA ASP A 409 -2.09 -12.36 -11.47
C ASP A 409 -2.04 -12.23 -12.99
N ARG A 410 -0.86 -11.94 -13.56
CA ARG A 410 -0.65 -11.78 -15.00
C ARG A 410 0.53 -12.64 -15.44
N VAL A 411 0.37 -13.33 -16.56
CA VAL A 411 1.40 -14.22 -17.11
C VAL A 411 1.76 -13.81 -18.53
N LYS A 412 3.04 -13.93 -18.84
CA LYS A 412 3.56 -13.89 -20.22
C LYS A 412 4.45 -15.11 -20.44
N MET A 413 4.20 -15.84 -21.51
CA MET A 413 4.98 -17.03 -21.85
C MET A 413 5.78 -16.80 -23.12
N TYR A 414 7.01 -17.27 -23.08
CA TYR A 414 7.99 -17.20 -24.17
C TYR A 414 8.50 -18.61 -24.47
N ILE A 415 8.69 -18.92 -25.73
CA ILE A 415 9.30 -20.14 -26.23
C ILE A 415 10.57 -19.77 -26.97
N ASP A 416 11.73 -20.26 -26.51
CA ASP A 416 13.06 -19.90 -27.06
C ASP A 416 13.25 -18.37 -27.21
N GLY A 417 12.70 -17.59 -26.26
CA GLY A 417 12.75 -16.14 -26.22
C GLY A 417 11.67 -15.41 -27.03
N GLU A 418 10.86 -16.11 -27.82
CA GLU A 418 9.74 -15.53 -28.57
C GLU A 418 8.45 -15.53 -27.76
N HIS A 419 7.75 -14.41 -27.72
CA HIS A 419 6.46 -14.27 -27.03
C HIS A 419 5.35 -15.05 -27.72
N VAL A 420 4.64 -15.92 -26.96
CA VAL A 420 3.57 -16.77 -27.50
C VAL A 420 2.22 -16.60 -26.80
N TYR A 421 2.18 -16.13 -25.54
CA TYR A 421 0.94 -16.04 -24.78
C TYR A 421 0.99 -14.98 -23.70
N THR A 422 -0.11 -14.26 -23.52
CA THR A 422 -0.35 -13.35 -22.39
C THR A 422 -1.76 -13.56 -21.88
N ALA A 423 -1.92 -13.63 -20.55
CA ALA A 423 -3.23 -13.73 -19.91
C ALA A 423 -3.24 -13.00 -18.57
N TYR A 424 -4.41 -12.52 -18.18
CA TYR A 424 -4.64 -11.79 -16.95
C TYR A 424 -5.82 -12.40 -16.18
N GLN A 425 -5.61 -12.68 -14.91
CA GLN A 425 -6.61 -13.20 -13.96
C GLN A 425 -7.41 -14.41 -14.50
N GLN A 426 -8.68 -14.20 -14.84
CA GLN A 426 -9.61 -15.27 -15.23
C GLN A 426 -9.32 -15.85 -16.63
N GLU A 427 -8.55 -15.18 -17.45
CA GLU A 427 -8.08 -15.70 -18.73
C GLU A 427 -7.02 -16.79 -18.56
N ILE A 428 -6.36 -16.84 -17.38
CA ILE A 428 -5.35 -17.84 -17.04
C ILE A 428 -6.05 -19.17 -16.79
N GLY A 429 -5.62 -20.22 -17.50
CA GLY A 429 -6.20 -21.54 -17.41
C GLY A 429 -6.83 -22.03 -18.72
N ASP A 430 -7.05 -21.13 -19.68
CA ASP A 430 -7.44 -21.51 -21.03
C ASP A 430 -6.28 -22.19 -21.76
N ALA A 431 -6.61 -23.19 -22.57
CA ALA A 431 -5.63 -23.85 -23.42
C ALA A 431 -5.34 -23.01 -24.67
N PHE A 432 -4.09 -22.99 -25.08
CA PHE A 432 -3.63 -22.34 -26.30
C PHE A 432 -2.65 -23.24 -27.06
N GLU A 433 -2.44 -22.97 -28.33
CA GLU A 433 -1.52 -23.71 -29.19
C GLU A 433 -0.31 -22.83 -29.51
N ALA A 434 0.87 -23.43 -29.60
CA ALA A 434 2.10 -22.76 -30.01
C ALA A 434 2.97 -23.68 -30.88
N GLU A 435 3.66 -23.09 -31.86
CA GLU A 435 4.63 -23.77 -32.70
C GLU A 435 5.95 -23.94 -31.97
N LEU A 436 6.54 -25.14 -32.07
CA LEU A 436 7.85 -25.45 -31.51
C LEU A 436 8.86 -25.59 -32.66
N GLN A 437 9.95 -24.83 -32.57
CA GLN A 437 11.02 -24.87 -33.59
C GLN A 437 12.13 -25.84 -33.22
N SER A 438 12.55 -25.90 -31.96
CA SER A 438 13.59 -26.78 -31.47
C SER A 438 13.02 -28.07 -30.86
N GLU A 439 13.86 -29.12 -30.71
CA GLU A 439 13.45 -30.42 -30.14
C GLU A 439 13.22 -30.36 -28.62
N GLU A 440 13.96 -29.49 -27.93
CA GLU A 440 13.83 -29.23 -26.50
C GLU A 440 13.74 -27.71 -26.25
N PRO A 441 12.61 -27.08 -26.63
CA PRO A 441 12.48 -25.63 -26.47
C PRO A 441 12.45 -25.22 -25.01
N GLN A 442 13.11 -24.10 -24.72
CA GLN A 442 13.05 -23.45 -23.43
C GLN A 442 11.75 -22.67 -23.30
N ILE A 443 11.08 -22.86 -22.20
CA ILE A 443 9.87 -22.11 -21.83
C ILE A 443 10.22 -21.16 -20.70
N ASP A 444 9.91 -19.88 -20.89
CA ASP A 444 9.96 -18.85 -19.86
C ASP A 444 8.57 -18.31 -19.57
N ILE A 445 8.12 -18.37 -18.32
CA ILE A 445 6.84 -17.83 -17.86
C ILE A 445 7.13 -16.70 -16.87
N LEU A 446 6.94 -15.47 -17.31
CA LEU A 446 7.02 -14.29 -16.44
C LEU A 446 5.66 -14.09 -15.76
N VAL A 447 5.65 -14.12 -14.43
CA VAL A 447 4.45 -13.93 -13.61
C VAL A 447 4.58 -12.65 -12.81
N GLU A 448 3.55 -11.81 -12.87
CA GLU A 448 3.43 -10.57 -12.11
C GLU A 448 2.36 -10.71 -11.02
N ASN A 449 2.75 -10.39 -9.78
CA ASN A 449 1.84 -10.15 -8.67
C ASN A 449 1.36 -8.69 -8.74
N MET A 450 0.08 -8.48 -8.99
CA MET A 450 -0.54 -7.14 -9.10
C MET A 450 -0.98 -6.54 -7.75
N GLY A 451 -0.75 -7.24 -6.65
CA GLY A 451 -1.16 -6.89 -5.30
C GLY A 451 -2.15 -7.90 -4.71
N ARG A 452 -1.99 -8.23 -3.42
CA ARG A 452 -2.93 -9.09 -2.70
C ARG A 452 -4.09 -8.29 -2.17
N VAL A 453 -5.24 -8.93 -2.09
CA VAL A 453 -6.46 -8.33 -1.52
C VAL A 453 -6.17 -7.84 -0.10
N ASN A 454 -6.62 -6.62 0.20
CA ASN A 454 -6.39 -5.96 1.48
C ASN A 454 -7.62 -5.94 2.40
N TYR A 455 -8.79 -6.42 1.93
CA TYR A 455 -10.04 -6.34 2.68
C TYR A 455 -10.99 -7.50 2.34
N GLY A 456 -11.73 -7.96 3.36
CA GLY A 456 -12.84 -8.90 3.19
C GLY A 456 -12.43 -10.37 3.16
N TYR A 457 -13.39 -11.22 2.78
CA TYR A 457 -13.26 -12.68 2.86
C TYR A 457 -12.16 -13.27 1.98
N LYS A 458 -11.82 -12.61 0.89
CA LYS A 458 -10.76 -13.08 -0.02
C LYS A 458 -9.34 -13.03 0.58
N LEU A 459 -9.13 -12.39 1.71
CA LEU A 459 -7.87 -12.53 2.47
C LEU A 459 -7.52 -13.99 2.76
N LEU A 460 -8.53 -14.86 2.90
CA LEU A 460 -8.36 -16.29 3.16
C LEU A 460 -8.35 -17.15 1.88
N ALA A 461 -8.55 -16.56 0.72
CA ALA A 461 -8.65 -17.31 -0.53
C ALA A 461 -7.27 -17.80 -1.01
N SER A 462 -7.25 -18.98 -1.67
CA SER A 462 -6.04 -19.51 -2.32
C SER A 462 -5.47 -18.57 -3.39
N THR A 463 -6.31 -17.67 -3.93
CA THR A 463 -5.92 -16.64 -4.91
C THR A 463 -4.95 -15.60 -4.36
N GLN A 464 -4.71 -15.57 -3.05
CA GLN A 464 -3.70 -14.70 -2.44
C GLN A 464 -2.28 -15.26 -2.55
N ARG A 465 -2.11 -16.55 -2.92
CA ARG A 465 -0.82 -17.09 -3.31
C ARG A 465 -0.50 -16.68 -4.74
N LYS A 466 0.66 -16.05 -4.92
CA LYS A 466 1.07 -15.44 -6.19
C LYS A 466 2.20 -16.26 -6.85
N GLY A 467 2.37 -16.06 -8.15
CA GLY A 467 3.29 -16.84 -8.94
C GLY A 467 2.58 -17.99 -9.65
N LEU A 468 3.31 -19.05 -9.97
CA LEU A 468 2.83 -20.25 -10.64
C LEU A 468 2.54 -21.35 -9.61
N GLY A 469 1.26 -21.63 -9.37
CA GLY A 469 0.83 -22.54 -8.29
C GLY A 469 0.88 -24.02 -8.66
N GLN A 470 0.32 -24.40 -9.81
CA GLN A 470 0.28 -25.80 -10.25
C GLN A 470 1.30 -26.11 -11.33
N GLY A 471 1.47 -25.26 -12.33
CA GLY A 471 2.47 -25.43 -13.37
C GLY A 471 1.97 -25.25 -14.79
N LEU A 472 2.86 -25.55 -15.73
CA LEU A 472 2.58 -25.63 -17.15
C LEU A 472 2.14 -27.07 -17.50
N MET A 473 1.08 -27.20 -18.25
CA MET A 473 0.71 -28.46 -18.92
C MET A 473 1.10 -28.37 -20.40
N GLN A 474 1.70 -29.45 -20.89
CA GLN A 474 1.80 -29.75 -22.32
C GLN A 474 0.83 -30.89 -22.59
N ASP A 475 -0.13 -30.65 -23.46
CA ASP A 475 -1.28 -31.53 -23.69
C ASP A 475 -2.00 -31.96 -22.40
N LEU A 476 -1.78 -33.17 -21.93
CA LEU A 476 -2.47 -33.78 -20.79
C LEU A 476 -1.59 -33.92 -19.54
N HIS A 477 -0.31 -33.55 -19.59
CA HIS A 477 0.59 -33.75 -18.47
C HIS A 477 1.25 -32.46 -17.99
N PHE A 478 1.56 -32.40 -16.69
CA PHE A 478 2.34 -31.31 -16.12
C PHE A 478 3.82 -31.45 -16.45
N VAL A 479 4.42 -30.35 -16.92
CA VAL A 479 5.86 -30.20 -17.12
C VAL A 479 6.57 -30.17 -15.77
N GLN A 480 7.78 -30.70 -15.70
CA GLN A 480 8.60 -30.78 -14.49
C GLN A 480 9.91 -29.98 -14.65
N ASP A 481 10.64 -29.87 -13.55
CA ASP A 481 11.99 -29.31 -13.44
C ASP A 481 12.04 -27.82 -13.82
N TYR A 482 11.76 -26.98 -12.80
CA TYR A 482 11.74 -25.54 -12.93
C TYR A 482 12.97 -24.90 -12.30
N GLU A 483 13.55 -23.94 -13.02
CA GLU A 483 14.36 -22.88 -12.46
C GLU A 483 13.45 -21.68 -12.20
N GLN A 484 13.55 -21.08 -11.01
CA GLN A 484 12.66 -20.04 -10.53
C GLN A 484 13.47 -18.81 -10.13
N PHE A 485 13.17 -17.67 -10.75
CA PHE A 485 13.93 -16.44 -10.60
C PHE A 485 13.06 -15.38 -9.95
N HIS A 486 13.35 -15.03 -8.69
CA HIS A 486 12.79 -13.86 -8.03
C HIS A 486 13.54 -12.62 -8.50
N ILE A 487 12.88 -11.79 -9.29
CA ILE A 487 13.49 -10.63 -9.93
C ILE A 487 13.60 -9.48 -8.93
N GLN A 488 14.83 -9.01 -8.70
CA GLN A 488 15.16 -7.89 -7.82
C GLN A 488 15.56 -6.68 -8.67
N LEU A 489 14.56 -5.90 -9.10
CA LEU A 489 14.76 -4.81 -10.07
C LEU A 489 15.80 -3.78 -9.61
N GLU A 490 15.89 -3.54 -8.29
CA GLU A 490 16.82 -2.59 -7.69
C GLU A 490 18.28 -3.05 -7.72
N GLN A 491 18.54 -4.30 -8.09
CA GLN A 491 19.91 -4.80 -8.30
C GLN A 491 20.47 -4.47 -9.68
N LEU A 492 19.61 -4.03 -10.59
CA LEU A 492 20.06 -3.58 -11.92
C LEU A 492 20.98 -2.37 -11.77
N ASN A 493 22.12 -2.42 -12.44
CA ASN A 493 23.11 -1.34 -12.44
C ASN A 493 23.64 -1.09 -13.86
N LYS A 494 24.48 -0.07 -14.01
CA LYS A 494 25.00 0.38 -15.31
C LYS A 494 25.74 -0.71 -16.09
N GLU A 495 26.43 -1.62 -15.43
CA GLU A 495 27.25 -2.67 -16.09
C GLU A 495 26.36 -3.68 -16.83
N HIS A 496 25.15 -3.94 -16.35
CA HIS A 496 24.19 -4.85 -16.99
C HIS A 496 23.73 -4.36 -18.37
N PHE A 497 23.85 -3.08 -18.68
CA PHE A 497 23.48 -2.53 -19.99
C PHE A 497 24.52 -2.76 -21.08
N GLU A 498 25.62 -3.44 -20.79
CA GLU A 498 26.55 -3.96 -21.78
C GLU A 498 26.03 -5.22 -22.49
N GLU A 499 25.00 -5.87 -21.89
CA GLU A 499 24.35 -7.05 -22.44
C GLU A 499 23.36 -6.70 -23.57
N GLU A 500 22.95 -7.72 -24.31
CA GLU A 500 22.14 -7.57 -25.52
C GLU A 500 20.68 -7.16 -25.21
N TRP A 501 20.16 -6.26 -26.02
CA TRP A 501 18.73 -5.97 -26.08
C TRP A 501 18.08 -6.69 -27.27
N ILE A 502 16.98 -7.40 -27.01
CA ILE A 502 16.17 -8.12 -27.99
C ILE A 502 14.81 -7.43 -28.07
N LYS A 503 14.39 -7.10 -29.27
CA LYS A 503 13.10 -6.46 -29.52
C LYS A 503 11.94 -7.36 -29.06
N ASP A 504 10.83 -6.73 -28.59
CA ASP A 504 9.58 -7.38 -28.19
C ASP A 504 9.74 -8.37 -27.00
N THR A 505 10.80 -8.18 -26.21
CA THR A 505 11.00 -8.88 -24.93
C THR A 505 10.87 -7.91 -23.76
N PRO A 506 10.56 -8.38 -22.53
CA PRO A 506 10.63 -7.55 -21.34
C PRO A 506 12.02 -6.94 -21.22
N ALA A 507 12.08 -5.62 -21.05
CA ALA A 507 13.35 -4.92 -21.15
C ALA A 507 13.43 -3.70 -20.23
N PHE A 508 14.67 -3.27 -19.98
CA PHE A 508 15.02 -2.09 -19.22
C PHE A 508 15.54 -1.01 -20.15
N TYR A 509 15.09 0.22 -19.93
CA TYR A 509 15.44 1.41 -20.70
C TYR A 509 16.00 2.46 -19.77
N ARG A 510 17.25 2.86 -20.00
CA ARG A 510 18.02 3.74 -19.13
C ARG A 510 18.12 5.14 -19.73
N TYR A 511 17.71 6.15 -18.96
CA TYR A 511 17.75 7.57 -19.29
C TYR A 511 18.58 8.29 -18.24
N VAL A 512 19.54 9.10 -18.69
CA VAL A 512 20.44 9.86 -17.81
C VAL A 512 20.28 11.35 -18.11
N PHE A 513 20.22 12.16 -17.07
CA PHE A 513 20.02 13.59 -17.18
C PHE A 513 20.73 14.35 -16.05
N MET A 514 20.97 15.63 -16.29
CA MET A 514 21.63 16.52 -15.34
C MET A 514 20.64 17.50 -14.75
N LEU A 515 20.69 17.72 -13.44
CA LEU A 515 19.95 18.76 -12.74
C LEU A 515 20.91 19.76 -12.11
N ASN A 516 20.61 21.06 -12.26
CA ASN A 516 21.31 22.11 -11.55
C ASN A 516 20.84 22.20 -10.09
N GLU A 517 19.60 21.85 -9.84
CA GLU A 517 18.97 21.81 -8.53
C GLU A 517 17.91 20.69 -8.52
N ALA A 518 17.92 19.88 -7.47
CA ALA A 518 16.90 18.85 -7.28
C ALA A 518 15.58 19.47 -6.86
N ASN A 519 14.48 19.09 -7.52
CA ASN A 519 13.14 19.49 -7.14
C ASN A 519 12.10 18.43 -7.52
N ASN A 520 10.87 18.57 -7.02
CA ASN A 520 9.78 17.63 -7.32
C ASN A 520 9.41 17.66 -8.80
N THR A 521 8.97 16.54 -9.31
CA THR A 521 8.53 16.41 -10.69
C THR A 521 7.63 15.16 -10.87
N HIS A 522 7.21 14.91 -12.09
CA HIS A 522 6.56 13.67 -12.50
C HIS A 522 7.23 13.14 -13.75
N ILE A 523 7.39 11.83 -13.85
CA ILE A 523 7.76 11.20 -15.13
C ILE A 523 6.50 10.90 -15.94
N ASP A 524 6.48 11.36 -17.19
CA ASP A 524 5.46 11.01 -18.18
C ASP A 524 5.72 9.60 -18.72
N VAL A 525 4.83 8.67 -18.43
CA VAL A 525 4.90 7.27 -18.87
C VAL A 525 3.86 6.91 -19.92
N SER A 526 3.19 7.90 -20.51
CA SER A 526 2.11 7.71 -21.49
C SER A 526 2.54 6.99 -22.78
N ALA A 527 3.83 6.97 -23.07
CA ALA A 527 4.41 6.29 -24.24
C ALA A 527 4.79 4.81 -23.97
N PHE A 528 4.64 4.33 -22.74
CA PHE A 528 4.98 2.97 -22.32
C PHE A 528 3.73 2.14 -22.08
N SER A 529 3.90 0.82 -22.05
CA SER A 529 2.76 -0.10 -21.93
C SER A 529 2.48 -0.49 -20.48
N LYS A 530 3.38 -1.23 -19.85
CA LYS A 530 3.18 -1.73 -18.49
C LYS A 530 4.51 -2.08 -17.85
N GLY A 531 4.70 -1.65 -16.62
CA GLY A 531 5.91 -1.99 -15.89
C GLY A 531 6.13 -1.16 -14.63
N VAL A 532 7.39 -0.80 -14.43
CA VAL A 532 7.89 -0.15 -13.20
C VAL A 532 8.90 0.92 -13.58
N VAL A 533 8.98 1.98 -12.77
CA VAL A 533 10.00 3.03 -12.90
C VAL A 533 10.93 3.01 -11.69
N LEU A 534 12.24 3.02 -11.94
CA LEU A 534 13.26 3.23 -10.92
C LEU A 534 13.89 4.61 -11.12
N VAL A 535 14.05 5.35 -10.03
CA VAL A 535 14.74 6.64 -10.00
C VAL A 535 15.93 6.53 -9.08
N ASN A 536 17.13 6.69 -9.62
CA ASN A 536 18.38 6.52 -8.88
C ASN A 536 18.42 5.22 -8.06
N GLY A 537 17.94 4.12 -8.67
CA GLY A 537 17.90 2.79 -8.07
C GLY A 537 16.68 2.51 -7.16
N VAL A 538 15.80 3.48 -6.92
CA VAL A 538 14.61 3.31 -6.09
C VAL A 538 13.38 3.04 -6.95
N ASN A 539 12.66 1.95 -6.66
CA ASN A 539 11.40 1.63 -7.32
C ASN A 539 10.29 2.56 -6.84
N ILE A 540 9.85 3.47 -7.70
CA ILE A 540 8.78 4.44 -7.39
C ILE A 540 7.38 3.95 -7.72
N GLY A 541 7.25 2.75 -8.24
CA GLY A 541 5.96 2.10 -8.47
C GLY A 541 5.69 1.67 -9.89
N ARG A 542 4.49 1.13 -10.07
CA ARG A 542 3.98 0.58 -11.31
C ARG A 542 3.35 1.65 -12.18
N TYR A 543 3.42 1.44 -13.49
CA TYR A 543 2.58 2.11 -14.47
C TYR A 543 1.88 1.08 -15.36
N TRP A 544 0.75 1.46 -15.92
CA TRP A 544 -0.02 0.66 -16.87
C TRP A 544 -0.86 1.59 -17.76
N ASN A 545 -0.78 1.37 -19.07
CA ASN A 545 -1.45 2.22 -20.06
C ASN A 545 -2.99 2.12 -20.08
N VAL A 546 -3.57 1.24 -19.25
CA VAL A 546 -5.02 1.23 -19.02
C VAL A 546 -5.50 2.41 -18.17
N GLY A 547 -4.56 3.12 -17.52
CA GLY A 547 -4.87 4.27 -16.68
C GLY A 547 -5.52 3.92 -15.33
N PRO A 548 -6.00 4.95 -14.63
CA PRO A 548 -6.28 6.34 -15.04
C PRO A 548 -5.07 7.28 -15.05
N THR A 549 -3.96 6.93 -14.42
CA THR A 549 -2.75 7.76 -14.40
C THR A 549 -1.83 7.45 -15.57
N ALA A 550 -1.17 8.48 -16.10
CA ALA A 550 -0.18 8.39 -17.17
C ALA A 550 1.16 9.02 -16.77
N SER A 551 1.36 9.25 -15.49
CA SER A 551 2.60 9.76 -14.91
C SER A 551 2.81 9.20 -13.50
N LEU A 552 4.06 9.24 -13.02
CA LEU A 552 4.41 8.89 -11.64
C LEU A 552 5.11 10.08 -10.98
N TYR A 553 4.78 10.33 -9.72
CA TYR A 553 5.40 11.36 -8.90
C TYR A 553 6.83 10.98 -8.51
N ILE A 554 7.74 11.95 -8.65
CA ILE A 554 9.14 11.86 -8.19
C ILE A 554 9.37 12.96 -7.16
N SER A 555 9.52 12.58 -5.89
CA SER A 555 9.91 13.53 -4.84
C SER A 555 11.35 14.01 -5.09
N LYS A 556 11.62 15.27 -4.78
CA LYS A 556 12.97 15.84 -4.81
C LYS A 556 13.96 15.04 -3.96
N THR A 557 13.48 14.31 -2.96
CA THR A 557 14.31 13.49 -2.07
C THR A 557 14.98 12.31 -2.78
N LEU A 558 14.43 11.90 -3.93
CA LEU A 558 14.98 10.86 -4.80
C LEU A 558 15.95 11.39 -5.86
N LEU A 559 16.02 12.71 -6.00
CA LEU A 559 16.86 13.40 -6.97
C LEU A 559 17.99 14.15 -6.27
N HIS A 560 19.05 14.44 -7.00
CA HIS A 560 20.17 15.23 -6.51
C HIS A 560 20.68 16.19 -7.58
N GLU A 561 21.46 17.18 -7.17
CA GLU A 561 22.21 18.04 -8.07
C GLU A 561 23.26 17.20 -8.81
N GLY A 562 23.40 17.41 -10.10
CA GLY A 562 24.27 16.62 -10.97
C GLY A 562 23.53 15.56 -11.77
N GLU A 563 24.19 14.42 -11.99
CA GLU A 563 23.70 13.32 -12.80
C GLU A 563 22.63 12.53 -12.06
N ASN A 564 21.49 12.29 -12.72
CA ASN A 564 20.40 11.45 -12.25
C ASN A 564 20.05 10.40 -13.29
N GLU A 565 19.50 9.29 -12.84
CA GLU A 565 19.14 8.15 -13.67
C GLU A 565 17.68 7.76 -13.48
N ILE A 566 16.99 7.51 -14.58
CA ILE A 566 15.69 6.83 -14.60
C ILE A 566 15.83 5.55 -15.42
N ILE A 567 15.40 4.45 -14.85
CA ILE A 567 15.28 3.17 -15.55
C ILE A 567 13.79 2.80 -15.62
N ILE A 568 13.31 2.53 -16.82
CA ILE A 568 11.94 2.05 -17.05
C ILE A 568 12.02 0.58 -17.42
N PHE A 569 11.42 -0.28 -16.60
CA PHE A 569 11.15 -1.67 -16.93
C PHE A 569 9.80 -1.76 -17.62
N ASP A 570 9.77 -2.25 -18.86
CA ASP A 570 8.53 -2.47 -19.61
C ASP A 570 8.37 -3.95 -19.96
N THR A 571 7.28 -4.56 -19.50
CA THR A 571 7.03 -6.00 -19.68
C THR A 571 6.61 -6.35 -21.10
N GLU A 572 6.17 -5.35 -21.90
CA GLU A 572 5.78 -5.53 -23.31
C GLU A 572 6.93 -5.24 -24.28
N GLY A 573 8.07 -4.75 -23.76
CA GLY A 573 9.18 -4.35 -24.59
C GLY A 573 8.96 -3.02 -25.32
N THR A 574 7.97 -2.24 -24.88
CA THR A 574 7.71 -0.91 -25.43
C THR A 574 8.75 0.07 -24.94
N TYR A 575 9.38 0.81 -25.84
CA TYR A 575 10.32 1.86 -25.47
C TYR A 575 10.08 3.15 -26.25
N ASN A 576 10.59 4.23 -25.71
CA ASN A 576 10.62 5.53 -26.38
C ASN A 576 12.05 6.07 -26.41
N GLN A 577 12.40 6.75 -27.51
CA GLN A 577 13.73 7.36 -27.67
C GLN A 577 13.97 8.47 -26.66
N GLU A 578 12.92 9.08 -26.15
CA GLU A 578 13.01 10.16 -25.18
C GLU A 578 11.90 10.09 -24.13
N ILE A 579 12.16 10.63 -22.94
CA ILE A 579 11.16 10.83 -21.89
C ILE A 579 11.10 12.29 -21.46
N ASN A 580 10.00 12.66 -20.79
CA ASN A 580 9.81 13.99 -20.24
C ASN A 580 9.49 13.94 -18.74
N LEU A 581 10.08 14.87 -17.99
CA LEU A 581 9.65 15.22 -16.65
C LEU A 581 8.69 16.40 -16.72
N VAL A 582 7.57 16.32 -16.01
CA VAL A 582 6.48 17.31 -16.07
C VAL A 582 6.09 17.81 -14.68
N LYS A 583 5.61 19.08 -14.61
CA LYS A 583 5.27 19.71 -13.32
C LYS A 583 3.99 19.18 -12.70
N LYS A 584 3.05 18.67 -13.51
CA LYS A 584 1.73 18.23 -13.05
C LYS A 584 1.50 16.77 -13.43
N PRO A 585 0.73 16.03 -12.62
CA PRO A 585 0.35 14.67 -12.99
C PRO A 585 -0.44 14.65 -14.30
N LYS A 586 -0.24 13.56 -15.04
CA LYS A 586 -1.00 13.28 -16.27
C LYS A 586 -1.98 12.14 -16.04
N PHE A 587 -3.12 12.23 -16.73
CA PHE A 587 -4.18 11.24 -16.68
C PHE A 587 -4.54 10.78 -18.09
N ILE A 588 -4.98 9.54 -18.23
CA ILE A 588 -5.52 9.00 -19.47
C ILE A 588 -6.96 9.49 -19.57
N GLN A 589 -7.24 10.33 -20.58
CA GLN A 589 -8.61 10.68 -20.91
C GLN A 589 -9.23 9.50 -21.67
N LYS A 590 -10.23 8.86 -21.11
CA LYS A 590 -11.09 7.98 -21.89
C LYS A 590 -11.71 8.84 -23.00
N LYS A 591 -11.54 8.44 -24.27
CA LYS A 591 -12.30 9.04 -25.37
C LYS A 591 -13.76 8.80 -25.02
N GLY A 592 -14.48 9.88 -24.69
CA GLY A 592 -15.91 9.80 -24.44
C GLY A 592 -16.55 9.10 -25.63
N GLU A 593 -17.39 8.14 -25.38
CA GLU A 593 -18.38 7.67 -26.35
C GLU A 593 -19.22 8.90 -26.73
N ILE A 594 -19.07 9.36 -27.98
CA ILE A 594 -19.92 10.39 -28.60
C ILE A 594 -21.23 9.73 -28.96
#